data_135efed1d186a6cb846b567ae93850a4
#
_entry.id   135efed1d186a6cb846b567ae93850a4
#
_cell.length_a   1.000
_cell.length_b   1.000
_cell.length_c   1.000
_cell.angle_alpha   90.00
_cell.angle_beta   90.00
_cell.angle_gamma   90.00
#
_symmetry.space_group_name_H-M   'P 1'
#
loop_
_entity.id
_entity.type
_entity.pdbx_description
1 polymer ?
#
loop_
_entity_poly.entity_id
_entity_poly.type
_entity_poly.pdbx_seq_one_letter_code
_entity_poly.pdbx_strand_id
1 'polypeptide(L)'
;FAHEAELQSEKLACVADIGGGTSDFALVRLGPGLSAKNDRRDDILSSSGVRIGGNDFDRDLSLCCFMPSFGYRTTYGPQNLFVPSSQYFELAEWSRINAAYTYKNLKIVNEVLANAHQPELYARLRDILLRETGHKILNEVEQVKIALTDKPEVGRILDYVAGKPEVKAVREAFDASIGKDVGKISASLRECLKLAAVKAEDVGLVILTGGSTEIPLINQTVRNIFTCAAFSSGNKLSSVGLGLA
;
A
#
# COMPACT_ATOMS: atom_id res chain seq x y z
N PHE A 1 -20.42 -7.75 11.07
CA PHE A 1 -21.64 -7.83 11.91
C PHE A 1 -21.65 -6.78 13.05
N ALA A 2 -20.52 -6.28 13.52
CA ALA A 2 -20.47 -5.27 14.62
C ALA A 2 -21.29 -3.99 14.36
N HIS A 3 -21.53 -3.64 13.09
CA HIS A 3 -22.34 -2.46 12.72
C HIS A 3 -23.86 -2.70 12.68
N GLU A 4 -24.33 -3.91 12.97
CA GLU A 4 -25.76 -4.25 12.88
C GLU A 4 -26.62 -3.54 13.91
N ALA A 5 -26.07 -3.28 15.10
CA ALA A 5 -26.77 -2.58 16.18
C ALA A 5 -27.17 -1.13 15.80
N GLU A 6 -26.51 -0.54 14.81
CA GLU A 6 -26.77 0.83 14.35
C GLU A 6 -27.77 0.88 13.18
N LEU A 7 -28.13 -0.30 12.61
CA LEU A 7 -29.00 -0.37 11.45
C LEU A 7 -30.48 -0.41 11.85
N GLN A 8 -31.31 0.41 11.20
CA GLN A 8 -32.76 0.45 11.39
C GLN A 8 -33.51 -0.56 10.50
N SER A 9 -32.85 -1.06 9.45
CA SER A 9 -33.39 -2.01 8.49
C SER A 9 -32.30 -2.89 7.90
N GLU A 10 -32.69 -4.01 7.29
CA GLU A 10 -31.77 -4.86 6.55
C GLU A 10 -31.14 -4.11 5.37
N LYS A 11 -29.83 -4.25 5.21
CA LYS A 11 -29.05 -3.67 4.12
C LYS A 11 -28.07 -4.68 3.54
N LEU A 12 -27.88 -4.57 2.25
CA LEU A 12 -26.75 -5.19 1.58
C LEU A 12 -25.52 -4.32 1.81
N ALA A 13 -24.48 -4.88 2.40
CA ALA A 13 -23.25 -4.16 2.71
C ALA A 13 -22.06 -4.78 2.00
N CYS A 14 -21.14 -3.93 1.56
CA CYS A 14 -19.81 -4.33 1.12
C CYS A 14 -18.78 -3.99 2.21
N VAL A 15 -18.07 -4.98 2.69
CA VAL A 15 -16.89 -4.78 3.56
C VAL A 15 -15.68 -4.75 2.64
N ALA A 16 -14.90 -3.68 2.71
CA ALA A 16 -13.65 -3.50 1.99
C ALA A 16 -12.52 -3.32 3.01
N ASP A 17 -11.77 -4.38 3.25
CA ASP A 17 -10.61 -4.39 4.14
C ASP A 17 -9.33 -4.29 3.31
N ILE A 18 -8.66 -3.13 3.37
CA ILE A 18 -7.40 -2.88 2.66
C ILE A 18 -6.30 -2.67 3.69
N GLY A 19 -5.68 -3.79 4.05
CA GLY A 19 -4.66 -3.88 5.08
C GLY A 19 -3.25 -3.58 4.59
N GLY A 20 -2.26 -4.08 5.35
CA GLY A 20 -0.84 -3.92 5.02
C GLY A 20 -0.36 -4.82 3.88
N GLY A 21 -0.92 -6.03 3.73
CA GLY A 21 -0.45 -7.02 2.75
C GLY A 21 -1.53 -7.59 1.83
N THR A 22 -2.80 -7.39 2.16
CA THR A 22 -3.95 -7.89 1.39
C THR A 22 -5.04 -6.85 1.29
N SER A 23 -5.88 -7.01 0.28
CA SER A 23 -7.16 -6.31 0.13
C SER A 23 -8.24 -7.35 -0.03
N ASP A 24 -9.14 -7.40 0.93
CA ASP A 24 -10.18 -8.41 1.03
C ASP A 24 -11.57 -7.75 0.98
N PHE A 25 -12.48 -8.36 0.22
CA PHE A 25 -13.82 -7.85 -0.01
C PHE A 25 -14.85 -8.91 0.32
N ALA A 26 -15.93 -8.51 0.97
CA ALA A 26 -17.08 -9.37 1.23
C ALA A 26 -18.39 -8.63 1.03
N LEU A 27 -19.35 -9.27 0.38
CA LEU A 27 -20.73 -8.80 0.31
C LEU A 27 -21.56 -9.57 1.33
N VAL A 28 -22.23 -8.83 2.21
CA VAL A 28 -22.94 -9.40 3.35
C VAL A 28 -24.31 -8.74 3.51
N ARG A 29 -25.28 -9.50 4.04
CA ARG A 29 -26.55 -8.96 4.53
C ARG A 29 -26.38 -8.58 5.98
N LEU A 30 -26.72 -7.36 6.32
CA LEU A 30 -26.68 -6.82 7.69
C LEU A 30 -28.08 -6.31 8.07
N GLY A 31 -28.51 -6.55 9.32
CA GLY A 31 -29.77 -6.05 9.80
C GLY A 31 -30.03 -6.35 11.26
N PRO A 32 -30.89 -5.56 11.94
CA PRO A 32 -31.10 -5.64 13.37
C PRO A 32 -31.69 -6.99 13.84
N GLY A 33 -32.40 -7.72 12.97
CA GLY A 33 -32.93 -9.05 13.28
C GLY A 33 -31.98 -10.21 12.96
N LEU A 34 -30.90 -9.94 12.27
CA LEU A 34 -29.95 -10.98 11.85
C LEU A 34 -28.92 -11.34 12.92
N SER A 35 -28.65 -10.42 13.85
CA SER A 35 -27.69 -10.63 14.95
C SER A 35 -28.07 -11.79 15.90
N ALA A 36 -29.34 -12.15 15.96
CA ALA A 36 -29.82 -13.26 16.76
C ALA A 36 -29.67 -14.66 16.12
N LYS A 37 -29.26 -14.73 14.84
CA LYS A 37 -29.04 -16.00 14.14
C LYS A 37 -27.75 -16.68 14.60
N ASN A 38 -27.80 -17.96 14.91
CA ASN A 38 -26.63 -18.76 15.27
C ASN A 38 -25.75 -19.11 14.05
N ASP A 39 -26.32 -19.17 12.84
CA ASP A 39 -25.61 -19.44 11.61
C ASP A 39 -25.82 -18.28 10.62
N ARG A 40 -24.71 -17.67 10.22
CA ARG A 40 -24.67 -16.47 9.37
C ARG A 40 -24.02 -16.74 8.02
N ARG A 41 -23.76 -18.00 7.67
CA ARG A 41 -23.08 -18.35 6.41
C ARG A 41 -23.85 -17.89 5.18
N ASP A 42 -25.19 -18.02 5.22
CA ASP A 42 -26.06 -17.60 4.11
C ASP A 42 -26.17 -16.07 3.98
N ASP A 43 -25.74 -15.32 5.00
CA ASP A 43 -25.71 -13.86 4.97
C ASP A 43 -24.42 -13.32 4.30
N ILE A 44 -23.41 -14.18 4.07
CA ILE A 44 -22.21 -13.86 3.31
C ILE A 44 -22.46 -14.30 1.86
N LEU A 45 -22.73 -13.34 0.99
CA LEU A 45 -23.12 -13.61 -0.41
C LEU A 45 -21.93 -13.96 -1.30
N SER A 46 -20.81 -13.32 -1.06
CA SER A 46 -19.53 -13.57 -1.77
C SER A 46 -18.36 -12.99 -1.02
N SER A 47 -17.18 -13.47 -1.38
CA SER A 47 -15.91 -12.85 -0.98
C SER A 47 -14.90 -12.95 -2.11
N SER A 48 -13.99 -11.99 -2.16
CA SER A 48 -12.83 -11.98 -3.05
C SER A 48 -11.67 -11.27 -2.38
N GLY A 49 -10.45 -11.46 -2.88
CA GLY A 49 -9.28 -10.78 -2.33
C GLY A 49 -8.12 -10.74 -3.31
N VAL A 50 -7.18 -9.86 -3.05
CA VAL A 50 -5.92 -9.73 -3.79
C VAL A 50 -4.77 -9.49 -2.81
N ARG A 51 -3.61 -10.10 -3.06
CA ARG A 51 -2.38 -9.89 -2.26
C ARG A 51 -1.70 -8.58 -2.65
N ILE A 52 -2.36 -7.48 -2.34
CA ILE A 52 -1.89 -6.12 -2.52
C ILE A 52 -2.37 -5.33 -1.31
N GLY A 53 -1.49 -4.55 -0.70
CA GLY A 53 -1.82 -3.72 0.45
C GLY A 53 -0.80 -2.63 0.70
N GLY A 54 -0.78 -2.07 1.90
CA GLY A 54 0.06 -0.95 2.29
C GLY A 54 1.55 -1.14 2.04
N ASN A 55 2.05 -2.38 2.19
CA ASN A 55 3.47 -2.70 1.95
C ASN A 55 3.84 -2.57 0.46
N ASP A 56 2.92 -2.88 -0.46
CA ASP A 56 3.15 -2.69 -1.89
C ASP A 56 3.20 -1.19 -2.23
N PHE A 57 2.33 -0.39 -1.60
CA PHE A 57 2.31 1.05 -1.77
C PHE A 57 3.56 1.70 -1.17
N ASP A 58 4.07 1.21 -0.04
CA ASP A 58 5.36 1.64 0.53
C ASP A 58 6.50 1.35 -0.43
N ARG A 59 6.56 0.13 -0.99
CA ARG A 59 7.56 -0.24 -2.00
C ARG A 59 7.52 0.72 -3.20
N ASP A 60 6.34 0.98 -3.74
CA ASP A 60 6.18 1.82 -4.94
C ASP A 60 6.52 3.28 -4.65
N LEU A 61 6.13 3.82 -3.48
CA LEU A 61 6.55 5.13 -2.99
C LEU A 61 8.07 5.21 -2.81
N SER A 62 8.66 4.17 -2.21
CA SER A 62 10.11 4.09 -2.03
C SER A 62 10.85 4.14 -3.36
N LEU A 63 10.43 3.32 -4.33
CA LEU A 63 11.06 3.25 -5.65
C LEU A 63 10.89 4.53 -6.47
N CYS A 64 9.75 5.22 -6.35
CA CYS A 64 9.52 6.45 -7.11
C CYS A 64 10.17 7.69 -6.50
N CYS A 65 10.22 7.80 -5.16
CA CYS A 65 10.60 9.04 -4.50
C CYS A 65 11.92 8.96 -3.71
N PHE A 66 12.23 7.82 -3.06
CA PHE A 66 13.41 7.69 -2.20
C PHE A 66 14.61 7.11 -2.94
N MET A 67 14.43 6.01 -3.66
CA MET A 67 15.52 5.28 -4.30
C MET A 67 16.28 6.08 -5.38
N PRO A 68 15.68 7.07 -6.08
CA PRO A 68 16.44 7.96 -6.96
C PRO A 68 17.55 8.75 -6.23
N SER A 69 17.36 9.11 -4.94
CA SER A 69 18.39 9.77 -4.13
C SER A 69 19.61 8.89 -3.83
N PHE A 70 19.51 7.60 -4.13
CA PHE A 70 20.55 6.58 -3.95
C PHE A 70 21.05 6.03 -5.30
N GLY A 71 20.65 6.65 -6.42
CA GLY A 71 21.10 6.31 -7.76
C GLY A 71 20.17 5.35 -8.53
N TYR A 72 18.99 5.02 -8.04
CA TYR A 72 18.02 4.22 -8.80
C TYR A 72 17.67 4.88 -10.14
N ARG A 73 17.68 4.09 -11.22
CA ARG A 73 17.48 4.53 -12.60
C ARG A 73 18.58 5.46 -13.17
N THR A 74 19.71 5.62 -12.49
CA THR A 74 20.89 6.24 -13.07
C THR A 74 21.64 5.24 -13.97
N THR A 75 22.70 5.72 -14.63
CA THR A 75 23.48 4.91 -15.56
C THR A 75 24.95 4.82 -15.15
N TYR A 76 25.65 3.82 -15.70
CA TYR A 76 27.08 3.60 -15.49
C TYR A 76 27.77 3.07 -16.76
N GLY A 77 29.07 3.20 -16.79
CA GLY A 77 29.92 2.68 -17.85
C GLY A 77 29.76 3.41 -19.19
N PRO A 78 30.63 3.09 -20.16
CA PRO A 78 30.67 3.81 -21.44
C PRO A 78 29.45 3.57 -22.35
N GLN A 79 28.69 2.50 -22.09
CA GLN A 79 27.45 2.15 -22.81
C GLN A 79 26.19 2.73 -22.18
N ASN A 80 26.30 3.55 -21.15
CA ASN A 80 25.17 4.13 -20.41
C ASN A 80 24.14 3.08 -19.93
N LEU A 81 24.62 1.93 -19.43
CA LEU A 81 23.74 0.90 -18.91
C LEU A 81 23.05 1.39 -17.62
N PHE A 82 21.79 1.03 -17.44
CA PHE A 82 21.14 1.28 -16.18
C PHE A 82 21.79 0.49 -15.04
N VAL A 83 21.93 1.14 -13.88
CA VAL A 83 22.41 0.46 -12.67
C VAL A 83 21.52 -0.74 -12.31
N PRO A 84 22.09 -1.84 -11.78
CA PRO A 84 21.30 -2.98 -11.34
C PRO A 84 20.21 -2.56 -10.34
N SER A 85 19.00 -3.05 -10.54
CA SER A 85 17.83 -2.61 -9.76
C SER A 85 17.52 -3.50 -8.54
N SER A 86 18.08 -4.71 -8.48
CA SER A 86 17.75 -5.70 -7.43
C SER A 86 17.93 -5.17 -6.02
N GLN A 87 19.03 -4.44 -5.75
CA GLN A 87 19.33 -3.88 -4.44
C GLN A 87 18.28 -2.86 -3.97
N TYR A 88 17.72 -2.10 -4.91
CA TYR A 88 16.68 -1.11 -4.60
C TYR A 88 15.35 -1.77 -4.28
N PHE A 89 14.99 -2.85 -5.00
CA PHE A 89 13.79 -3.64 -4.68
C PHE A 89 13.91 -4.33 -3.32
N GLU A 90 15.10 -4.84 -2.99
CA GLU A 90 15.37 -5.45 -1.69
C GLU A 90 15.29 -4.41 -0.54
N LEU A 91 15.85 -3.20 -0.74
CA LEU A 91 15.77 -2.10 0.22
C LEU A 91 14.37 -1.50 0.36
N ALA A 92 13.49 -1.66 -0.64
CA ALA A 92 12.15 -1.12 -0.62
C ALA A 92 11.11 -2.03 0.06
N GLU A 93 11.50 -3.24 0.49
CA GLU A 93 10.59 -4.22 1.09
C GLU A 93 11.09 -4.73 2.45
N TRP A 94 10.25 -4.60 3.49
CA TRP A 94 10.56 -5.10 4.84
C TRP A 94 10.95 -6.58 4.87
N SER A 95 10.26 -7.40 4.10
CA SER A 95 10.51 -8.85 4.05
C SER A 95 11.82 -9.22 3.36
N ARG A 96 12.41 -8.32 2.59
CA ARG A 96 13.58 -8.57 1.73
C ARG A 96 14.80 -7.76 2.13
N ILE A 97 14.67 -6.83 3.07
CA ILE A 97 15.74 -5.89 3.42
C ILE A 97 17.06 -6.56 3.81
N ASN A 98 16.99 -7.70 4.50
CA ASN A 98 18.20 -8.45 4.88
C ASN A 98 18.95 -9.04 3.67
N ALA A 99 18.26 -9.29 2.56
CA ALA A 99 18.88 -9.75 1.32
C ALA A 99 19.73 -8.64 0.67
N ALA A 100 19.41 -7.37 0.93
CA ALA A 100 20.16 -6.22 0.43
C ALA A 100 21.60 -6.17 1.03
N TYR A 101 21.79 -6.62 2.27
CA TYR A 101 23.05 -6.48 3.02
C TYR A 101 24.09 -7.59 2.75
N THR A 102 23.88 -8.38 1.70
CA THR A 102 24.80 -9.46 1.36
C THR A 102 26.12 -8.95 0.78
N TYR A 103 27.21 -9.69 1.03
CA TYR A 103 28.53 -9.41 0.43
C TYR A 103 28.43 -9.35 -1.12
N LYS A 104 27.60 -10.19 -1.73
CA LYS A 104 27.36 -10.19 -3.19
C LYS A 104 26.82 -8.83 -3.66
N ASN A 105 25.81 -8.29 -2.98
CA ASN A 105 25.24 -6.99 -3.33
C ASN A 105 26.25 -5.86 -3.13
N LEU A 106 27.00 -5.88 -2.03
CA LEU A 106 28.04 -4.89 -1.77
C LEU A 106 29.14 -4.92 -2.84
N LYS A 107 29.53 -6.11 -3.31
CA LYS A 107 30.49 -6.26 -4.40
C LYS A 107 29.97 -5.62 -5.70
N ILE A 108 28.73 -5.92 -6.09
CA ILE A 108 28.09 -5.33 -7.27
C ILE A 108 28.04 -3.80 -7.15
N VAL A 109 27.66 -3.28 -5.98
CA VAL A 109 27.59 -1.83 -5.76
C VAL A 109 28.97 -1.18 -5.88
N ASN A 110 30.03 -1.79 -5.38
CA ASN A 110 31.40 -1.26 -5.51
C ASN A 110 31.89 -1.28 -6.98
N GLU A 111 31.58 -2.35 -7.72
CA GLU A 111 31.93 -2.44 -9.15
C GLU A 111 31.21 -1.37 -9.99
N VAL A 112 29.92 -1.14 -9.74
CA VAL A 112 29.15 -0.10 -10.43
C VAL A 112 29.61 1.30 -10.03
N LEU A 113 29.89 1.53 -8.74
CA LEU A 113 30.34 2.82 -8.22
C LEU A 113 31.61 3.33 -8.93
N ALA A 114 32.53 2.42 -9.28
CA ALA A 114 33.77 2.77 -9.97
C ALA A 114 33.53 3.42 -11.36
N ASN A 115 32.38 3.16 -11.99
CA ASN A 115 32.03 3.63 -13.31
C ASN A 115 30.67 4.34 -13.36
N ALA A 116 30.11 4.70 -12.21
CA ALA A 116 28.80 5.37 -12.11
C ALA A 116 28.88 6.81 -12.65
N HIS A 117 27.87 7.24 -13.40
CA HIS A 117 27.81 8.62 -13.89
C HIS A 117 27.38 9.62 -12.82
N GLN A 118 26.76 9.13 -11.74
CA GLN A 118 26.41 9.91 -10.56
C GLN A 118 26.95 9.18 -9.31
N PRO A 119 28.29 9.19 -9.11
CA PRO A 119 28.95 8.38 -8.09
C PRO A 119 28.54 8.76 -6.66
N GLU A 120 28.20 10.03 -6.42
CA GLU A 120 27.74 10.54 -5.12
C GLU A 120 26.43 9.87 -4.65
N LEU A 121 25.49 9.61 -5.58
CA LEU A 121 24.23 8.93 -5.27
C LEU A 121 24.50 7.45 -4.95
N TYR A 122 25.35 6.82 -5.75
CA TYR A 122 25.69 5.42 -5.59
C TYR A 122 26.55 5.17 -4.34
N ALA A 123 27.37 6.14 -3.94
CA ALA A 123 28.12 6.11 -2.68
C ALA A 123 27.17 6.13 -1.45
N ARG A 124 26.04 6.83 -1.54
CA ARG A 124 24.97 6.79 -0.51
C ARG A 124 24.38 5.39 -0.39
N LEU A 125 24.05 4.73 -1.52
CA LEU A 125 23.58 3.36 -1.52
C LEU A 125 24.57 2.43 -0.81
N ARG A 126 25.87 2.53 -1.16
CA ARG A 126 26.94 1.74 -0.52
C ARG A 126 26.98 1.96 0.99
N ASP A 127 26.90 3.21 1.45
CA ASP A 127 26.92 3.54 2.89
C ASP A 127 25.71 2.94 3.62
N ILE A 128 24.52 2.99 3.02
CA ILE A 128 23.30 2.37 3.55
C ILE A 128 23.47 0.86 3.70
N LEU A 129 24.04 0.19 2.69
CA LEU A 129 24.26 -1.26 2.74
C LEU A 129 25.31 -1.63 3.79
N LEU A 130 26.42 -0.87 3.88
CA LEU A 130 27.49 -1.11 4.86
C LEU A 130 27.04 -0.91 6.31
N ARG A 131 26.16 0.08 6.55
CA ARG A 131 25.65 0.40 7.89
C ARG A 131 24.34 -0.29 8.21
N GLU A 132 23.77 -1.04 7.27
CA GLU A 132 22.50 -1.74 7.40
C GLU A 132 21.34 -0.81 7.83
N THR A 133 21.33 0.44 7.33
CA THR A 133 20.37 1.48 7.75
C THR A 133 19.11 1.56 6.91
N GLY A 134 18.89 0.61 6.00
CA GLY A 134 17.72 0.58 5.12
C GLY A 134 16.39 0.56 5.86
N HIS A 135 16.31 -0.07 7.04
CA HIS A 135 15.09 -0.06 7.87
C HIS A 135 14.64 1.35 8.29
N LYS A 136 15.59 2.32 8.42
CA LYS A 136 15.25 3.72 8.68
C LYS A 136 14.55 4.35 7.48
N ILE A 137 15.01 3.99 6.26
CA ILE A 137 14.38 4.46 5.02
C ILE A 137 12.96 3.93 4.93
N LEU A 138 12.73 2.64 5.21
CA LEU A 138 11.39 2.05 5.17
C LEU A 138 10.43 2.73 6.16
N ASN A 139 10.90 3.05 7.36
CA ASN A 139 10.11 3.80 8.33
C ASN A 139 9.76 5.21 7.82
N GLU A 140 10.72 5.93 7.22
CA GLU A 140 10.46 7.25 6.63
C GLU A 140 9.46 7.18 5.48
N VAL A 141 9.55 6.13 4.63
CA VAL A 141 8.60 5.88 3.54
C VAL A 141 7.18 5.73 4.08
N GLU A 142 6.99 4.90 5.11
CA GLU A 142 5.69 4.69 5.75
C GLU A 142 5.13 5.99 6.31
N GLN A 143 5.95 6.78 7.04
CA GLN A 143 5.53 8.08 7.57
C GLN A 143 5.17 9.07 6.47
N VAL A 144 5.90 9.07 5.35
CA VAL A 144 5.60 9.92 4.19
C VAL A 144 4.31 9.47 3.51
N LYS A 145 4.08 8.16 3.34
CA LYS A 145 2.81 7.61 2.81
C LYS A 145 1.63 8.09 3.65
N ILE A 146 1.72 7.96 4.98
CA ILE A 146 0.67 8.43 5.90
C ILE A 146 0.46 9.93 5.74
N ALA A 147 1.52 10.73 5.72
CA ALA A 147 1.40 12.18 5.60
C ALA A 147 0.83 12.63 4.23
N LEU A 148 1.05 11.86 3.17
CA LEU A 148 0.47 12.11 1.85
C LEU A 148 -1.04 11.86 1.80
N THR A 149 -1.67 11.26 2.81
CA THR A 149 -3.14 11.18 2.88
C THR A 149 -3.78 12.55 3.03
N ASP A 150 -3.11 13.46 3.76
CA ASP A 150 -3.63 14.80 4.06
C ASP A 150 -2.94 15.89 3.25
N LYS A 151 -1.66 15.68 2.89
CA LYS A 151 -0.81 16.70 2.25
C LYS A 151 -0.57 16.37 0.78
N PRO A 152 -0.55 17.37 -0.12
CA PRO A 152 -0.22 17.15 -1.52
C PRO A 152 1.27 16.87 -1.75
N GLU A 153 2.13 17.33 -0.85
CA GLU A 153 3.58 17.15 -0.91
C GLU A 153 4.16 17.02 0.50
N VAL A 154 5.19 16.17 0.63
CA VAL A 154 5.93 15.94 1.88
C VAL A 154 7.43 15.91 1.58
N GLY A 155 8.20 16.77 2.27
CA GLY A 155 9.67 16.73 2.27
C GLY A 155 10.21 15.97 3.48
N ARG A 156 11.30 15.23 3.29
CA ARG A 156 12.06 14.55 4.35
C ARG A 156 13.55 14.71 4.15
N ILE A 157 14.25 15.16 5.18
CA ILE A 157 15.71 15.20 5.21
C ILE A 157 16.19 13.89 5.85
N LEU A 158 17.00 13.13 5.12
CA LEU A 158 17.58 11.89 5.60
C LEU A 158 18.92 12.19 6.27
N ASP A 159 18.91 12.65 7.50
CA ASP A 159 20.07 13.16 8.25
C ASP A 159 21.11 12.09 8.59
N TYR A 160 20.70 10.82 8.56
CA TYR A 160 21.55 9.64 8.76
C TYR A 160 22.25 9.17 7.47
N VAL A 161 21.93 9.77 6.30
CA VAL A 161 22.56 9.49 5.01
C VAL A 161 23.59 10.54 4.68
N ALA A 162 24.72 10.12 4.09
CA ALA A 162 25.79 11.02 3.67
C ALA A 162 25.27 12.12 2.73
N GLY A 163 25.61 13.37 3.04
CA GLY A 163 25.13 14.55 2.31
C GLY A 163 23.69 14.93 2.65
N LYS A 164 23.05 14.27 3.62
CA LYS A 164 21.71 14.60 4.15
C LYS A 164 20.70 14.94 3.05
N PRO A 165 20.46 14.04 2.07
CA PRO A 165 19.58 14.37 0.96
C PRO A 165 18.17 14.68 1.45
N GLU A 166 17.56 15.69 0.84
CA GLU A 166 16.13 15.94 0.96
C GLU A 166 15.39 15.11 -0.08
N VAL A 167 14.44 14.28 0.37
CA VAL A 167 13.51 13.55 -0.48
C VAL A 167 12.18 14.31 -0.50
N LYS A 168 11.69 14.62 -1.69
CA LYS A 168 10.37 15.21 -1.89
C LYS A 168 9.44 14.18 -2.50
N ALA A 169 8.34 13.91 -1.84
CA ALA A 169 7.29 13.04 -2.32
C ALA A 169 6.04 13.87 -2.60
N VAL A 170 5.52 13.77 -3.81
CA VAL A 170 4.29 14.44 -4.26
C VAL A 170 3.22 13.39 -4.43
N ARG A 171 2.00 13.67 -3.93
CA ARG A 171 0.86 12.74 -3.98
C ARG A 171 0.57 12.28 -5.40
N GLU A 172 0.59 13.17 -6.37
CA GLU A 172 0.33 12.83 -7.77
C GLU A 172 1.31 11.78 -8.32
N ALA A 173 2.60 11.90 -7.99
CA ALA A 173 3.62 10.92 -8.37
C ALA A 173 3.41 9.57 -7.64
N PHE A 174 3.02 9.62 -6.37
CA PHE A 174 2.66 8.44 -5.61
C PHE A 174 1.42 7.74 -6.20
N ASP A 175 0.35 8.48 -6.46
CA ASP A 175 -0.89 7.96 -7.06
C ASP A 175 -0.61 7.31 -8.43
N ALA A 176 0.23 7.93 -9.25
CA ALA A 176 0.66 7.35 -10.52
C ALA A 176 1.45 6.04 -10.34
N SER A 177 2.29 5.95 -9.29
CA SER A 177 3.10 4.76 -9.03
C SER A 177 2.26 3.55 -8.60
N ILE A 178 1.20 3.76 -7.79
CA ILE A 178 0.32 2.69 -7.28
C ILE A 178 -0.88 2.39 -8.20
N GLY A 179 -1.08 3.15 -9.28
CA GLY A 179 -2.27 3.08 -10.13
C GLY A 179 -2.58 1.68 -10.68
N LYS A 180 -1.55 0.90 -11.02
CA LYS A 180 -1.73 -0.50 -11.45
C LYS A 180 -2.31 -1.38 -10.36
N ASP A 181 -1.83 -1.24 -9.14
CA ASP A 181 -2.25 -2.06 -8.01
C ASP A 181 -3.65 -1.65 -7.53
N VAL A 182 -3.97 -0.36 -7.56
CA VAL A 182 -5.35 0.14 -7.35
C VAL A 182 -6.30 -0.41 -8.42
N GLY A 183 -5.85 -0.53 -9.67
CA GLY A 183 -6.63 -1.19 -10.73
C GLY A 183 -6.97 -2.65 -10.43
N LYS A 184 -6.01 -3.43 -9.88
CA LYS A 184 -6.24 -4.83 -9.47
C LYS A 184 -7.17 -4.93 -8.26
N ILE A 185 -7.06 -4.01 -7.29
CA ILE A 185 -7.97 -3.89 -6.15
C ILE A 185 -9.39 -3.63 -6.64
N SER A 186 -9.57 -2.67 -7.55
CA SER A 186 -10.86 -2.38 -8.18
C SER A 186 -11.44 -3.59 -8.93
N ALA A 187 -10.60 -4.34 -9.64
CA ALA A 187 -11.02 -5.55 -10.35
C ALA A 187 -11.49 -6.65 -9.38
N SER A 188 -10.77 -6.87 -8.28
CA SER A 188 -11.16 -7.84 -7.25
C SER A 188 -12.50 -7.45 -6.59
N LEU A 189 -12.69 -6.16 -6.29
CA LEU A 189 -13.96 -5.67 -5.73
C LEU A 189 -15.14 -5.89 -6.71
N ARG A 190 -14.94 -5.62 -8.00
CA ARG A 190 -15.96 -5.89 -9.03
C ARG A 190 -16.24 -7.39 -9.21
N GLU A 191 -15.22 -8.24 -9.04
CA GLU A 191 -15.41 -9.69 -9.07
C GLU A 191 -16.26 -10.15 -7.86
N CYS A 192 -16.08 -9.55 -6.67
CA CYS A 192 -16.92 -9.82 -5.52
C CYS A 192 -18.41 -9.54 -5.82
N LEU A 193 -18.72 -8.41 -6.44
CA LEU A 193 -20.08 -8.06 -6.89
C LEU A 193 -20.64 -9.08 -7.88
N LYS A 194 -19.82 -9.48 -8.84
CA LYS A 194 -20.22 -10.45 -9.88
C LYS A 194 -20.50 -11.84 -9.31
N LEU A 195 -19.66 -12.32 -8.38
CA LEU A 195 -19.85 -13.61 -7.70
C LEU A 195 -21.16 -13.66 -6.90
N ALA A 196 -21.57 -12.55 -6.30
CA ALA A 196 -22.84 -12.43 -5.61
C ALA A 196 -24.05 -12.21 -6.55
N ALA A 197 -23.83 -12.00 -7.85
CA ALA A 197 -24.82 -11.53 -8.81
C ALA A 197 -25.55 -10.25 -8.38
N VAL A 198 -24.81 -9.32 -7.75
CA VAL A 198 -25.29 -8.06 -7.18
C VAL A 198 -24.74 -6.89 -7.99
N LYS A 199 -25.58 -5.88 -8.26
CA LYS A 199 -25.14 -4.62 -8.84
C LYS A 199 -24.62 -3.68 -7.74
N ALA A 200 -23.67 -2.82 -8.08
CA ALA A 200 -23.13 -1.84 -7.14
C ALA A 200 -24.20 -0.88 -6.59
N GLU A 201 -25.25 -0.61 -7.38
CA GLU A 201 -26.39 0.24 -7.04
C GLU A 201 -27.25 -0.35 -5.92
N ASP A 202 -27.27 -1.68 -5.79
CA ASP A 202 -28.05 -2.42 -4.78
C ASP A 202 -27.36 -2.43 -3.41
N VAL A 203 -26.08 -2.06 -3.36
CA VAL A 203 -25.31 -1.97 -2.11
C VAL A 203 -25.65 -0.68 -1.38
N GLY A 204 -26.29 -0.82 -0.23
CA GLY A 204 -26.75 0.32 0.59
C GLY A 204 -25.71 0.85 1.57
N LEU A 205 -24.68 0.05 1.89
CA LEU A 205 -23.63 0.41 2.86
C LEU A 205 -22.27 -0.12 2.39
N VAL A 206 -21.24 0.71 2.49
CA VAL A 206 -19.83 0.29 2.32
C VAL A 206 -19.10 0.55 3.64
N ILE A 207 -18.47 -0.49 4.18
CA ILE A 207 -17.67 -0.44 5.40
C ILE A 207 -16.21 -0.50 4.96
N LEU A 208 -15.49 0.60 5.17
CA LEU A 208 -14.05 0.69 4.91
C LEU A 208 -13.28 0.34 6.17
N THR A 209 -12.37 -0.62 6.06
CA THR A 209 -11.45 -1.04 7.13
C THR A 209 -10.04 -1.22 6.59
N GLY A 210 -9.04 -1.20 7.48
CA GLY A 210 -7.64 -1.20 7.10
C GLY A 210 -7.10 0.19 6.79
N GLY A 211 -5.84 0.45 7.24
CA GLY A 211 -5.22 1.79 7.15
C GLY A 211 -5.04 2.31 5.72
N SER A 212 -4.90 1.39 4.75
CA SER A 212 -4.70 1.77 3.34
C SER A 212 -5.94 2.37 2.68
N THR A 213 -7.13 2.21 3.28
CA THR A 213 -8.37 2.86 2.80
C THR A 213 -8.34 4.38 2.93
N GLU A 214 -7.39 4.94 3.71
CA GLU A 214 -7.20 6.38 3.85
C GLU A 214 -6.46 7.01 2.67
N ILE A 215 -5.75 6.22 1.86
CA ILE A 215 -5.09 6.74 0.66
C ILE A 215 -6.15 7.30 -0.28
N PRO A 216 -6.07 8.61 -0.67
CA PRO A 216 -7.14 9.27 -1.41
C PRO A 216 -7.53 8.57 -2.71
N LEU A 217 -6.55 8.07 -3.49
CA LEU A 217 -6.82 7.34 -4.74
C LEU A 217 -7.62 6.06 -4.49
N ILE A 218 -7.32 5.33 -3.42
CA ILE A 218 -8.04 4.08 -3.06
C ILE A 218 -9.44 4.42 -2.61
N ASN A 219 -9.59 5.37 -1.68
CA ASN A 219 -10.87 5.82 -1.17
C ASN A 219 -11.80 6.28 -2.31
N GLN A 220 -11.27 7.11 -3.21
CA GLN A 220 -12.01 7.60 -4.37
C GLN A 220 -12.38 6.45 -5.33
N THR A 221 -11.49 5.48 -5.53
CA THR A 221 -11.75 4.33 -6.40
C THR A 221 -12.92 3.50 -5.88
N VAL A 222 -12.98 3.23 -4.57
CA VAL A 222 -14.09 2.50 -3.96
C VAL A 222 -15.39 3.32 -4.04
N ARG A 223 -15.35 4.63 -3.74
CA ARG A 223 -16.51 5.51 -3.84
C ARG A 223 -17.07 5.61 -5.26
N ASN A 224 -16.22 5.61 -6.25
CA ASN A 224 -16.64 5.64 -7.66
C ASN A 224 -17.36 4.34 -8.10
N ILE A 225 -17.13 3.22 -7.41
CA ILE A 225 -17.87 1.97 -7.66
C ILE A 225 -19.25 2.02 -7.00
N PHE A 226 -19.35 2.53 -5.77
CA PHE A 226 -20.57 2.53 -4.96
C PHE A 226 -21.15 3.94 -4.80
N THR A 227 -21.62 4.52 -5.89
CA THR A 227 -22.10 5.92 -5.92
C THR A 227 -23.39 6.16 -5.13
N CYS A 228 -24.18 5.11 -4.88
CA CYS A 228 -25.47 5.18 -4.17
C CYS A 228 -25.37 4.73 -2.69
N ALA A 229 -24.25 4.15 -2.27
CA ALA A 229 -24.10 3.61 -0.93
C ALA A 229 -23.72 4.67 0.11
N ALA A 230 -24.18 4.48 1.34
CA ALA A 230 -23.62 5.17 2.50
C ALA A 230 -22.24 4.56 2.84
N PHE A 231 -21.31 5.40 3.31
CA PHE A 231 -19.98 4.97 3.70
C PHE A 231 -19.83 5.07 5.23
N SER A 232 -19.41 3.97 5.85
CA SER A 232 -19.01 3.93 7.25
C SER A 232 -17.51 3.63 7.33
N SER A 233 -16.78 4.45 8.06
CA SER A 233 -15.42 4.13 8.48
C SER A 233 -15.52 3.39 9.81
N GLY A 234 -15.42 2.06 9.77
CA GLY A 234 -15.29 1.25 10.98
C GLY A 234 -14.08 1.70 11.82
N ASN A 235 -14.07 1.36 13.10
CA ASN A 235 -12.88 1.62 13.94
C ASN A 235 -11.73 0.76 13.38
N LYS A 236 -10.85 1.41 12.62
CA LYS A 236 -9.92 0.82 11.64
C LYS A 236 -8.94 -0.23 12.18
N LEU A 237 -8.71 -0.22 13.51
CA LEU A 237 -7.78 -1.12 14.18
C LEU A 237 -8.49 -2.15 15.08
N SER A 238 -9.75 -1.95 15.43
CA SER A 238 -10.48 -2.79 16.38
C SER A 238 -11.61 -3.63 15.78
N SER A 239 -11.95 -3.41 14.50
CA SER A 239 -13.06 -4.15 13.87
C SER A 239 -12.81 -5.66 13.78
N VAL A 240 -11.56 -6.09 13.59
CA VAL A 240 -11.18 -7.52 13.61
C VAL A 240 -11.26 -8.07 15.04
N GLY A 241 -10.80 -7.31 16.06
CA GLY A 241 -10.87 -7.70 17.46
C GLY A 241 -12.30 -7.80 17.98
N LEU A 242 -13.18 -6.88 17.58
CA LEU A 242 -14.61 -6.91 17.95
C LEU A 242 -15.39 -8.03 17.25
N GLY A 243 -14.93 -8.51 16.11
CA GLY A 243 -15.54 -9.64 15.41
C GLY A 243 -15.13 -11.02 15.92
N LEU A 244 -14.11 -11.09 16.79
CA LEU A 244 -13.60 -12.32 17.42
C LEU A 244 -14.07 -12.50 18.87
N ALA A 245 -14.72 -11.51 19.46
CA ALA A 245 -15.32 -11.52 20.79
C ALA A 245 -16.80 -11.86 20.72
#